data_467d1f58f3153985389a376c43515101
#
_entry.id   467d1f58f3153985389a376c43515101
#
_cell.length_a   1.000
_cell.length_b   1.000
_cell.length_c   1.000
_cell.angle_alpha   90.00
_cell.angle_beta   90.00
_cell.angle_gamma   90.00
#
_symmetry.space_group_name_H-M   'P 1'
#
loop_
_entity.id
_entity.type
_entity.pdbx_description
1 polymer ?
#
loop_
_entity_poly.entity_id
_entity_poly.type
_entity_poly.pdbx_seq_one_letter_code
_entity_poly.pdbx_strand_id
1 'polypeptide(L)'
;NLTVHVDKRPDLESNTLTNLLVEDVPLKDLVQPTGMPNLFVVPSDTSLAGVEQVLANRIGRETILREALEVFPAGKEFDFVLFDCPPSLGVLSANALVAADFVVIPMQAEYLSLQGMAKLLEVIQLVQKRLNPQLQIACVLPCMLDARTNLSTEVLREIDAHFGSLLAKTRIRNNVKLAEAPSFGRTIFEHAPDSNGARDYEAFGAEFLAMIGMADANGDSASSEPASSEPDEPPPAAEAGASA
;
A
#
# COMPACT_ATOMS: atom_id res chain seq x y z
N ASN A 1 3.52 14.63 4.28
CA ASN A 1 2.12 14.40 4.71
C ASN A 1 1.97 13.13 5.56
N LEU A 2 2.54 11.98 5.16
CA LEU A 2 2.50 10.73 5.95
C LEU A 2 2.99 10.94 7.40
N THR A 3 4.10 11.64 7.59
CA THR A 3 4.69 11.96 8.90
C THR A 3 3.68 12.57 9.87
N VAL A 4 2.83 13.48 9.38
CA VAL A 4 1.77 14.11 10.18
C VAL A 4 0.62 13.15 10.47
N HIS A 5 0.30 12.26 9.51
CA HIS A 5 -0.80 11.29 9.64
C HIS A 5 -0.53 10.23 10.71
N VAL A 6 0.74 9.92 10.96
CA VAL A 6 1.13 8.99 12.04
C VAL A 6 1.52 9.71 13.33
N ASP A 7 1.07 10.98 13.48
CA ASP A 7 1.31 11.86 14.64
C ASP A 7 2.81 12.02 15.00
N LYS A 8 3.67 11.96 13.98
CA LYS A 8 5.09 12.22 14.13
C LYS A 8 5.43 13.57 13.50
N ARG A 9 5.76 14.54 14.34
CA ARG A 9 6.32 15.81 13.87
C ARG A 9 7.80 15.79 14.24
N PRO A 10 8.70 15.87 13.26
CA PRO A 10 10.13 15.95 13.58
C PRO A 10 10.37 17.19 14.41
N ASP A 11 11.08 17.02 15.51
CA ASP A 11 11.63 18.12 16.27
C ASP A 11 12.69 18.83 15.44
N LEU A 12 13.04 20.07 15.78
CA LEU A 12 14.09 20.83 15.10
C LEU A 12 15.46 20.13 15.11
N GLU A 13 15.66 19.19 16.02
CA GLU A 13 16.90 18.42 16.19
C GLU A 13 16.78 16.99 15.59
N SER A 14 15.61 16.59 15.09
CA SER A 14 15.40 15.26 14.55
C SER A 14 15.92 15.15 13.12
N ASN A 15 16.71 14.12 12.84
CA ASN A 15 17.06 13.77 11.48
C ASN A 15 15.84 13.30 10.69
N THR A 16 15.78 13.73 9.44
CA THR A 16 14.67 13.43 8.52
C THR A 16 15.19 12.79 7.24
N LEU A 17 14.30 12.39 6.34
CA LEU A 17 14.67 11.89 5.02
C LEU A 17 15.58 12.86 4.25
N THR A 18 15.46 14.17 4.49
CA THR A 18 16.34 15.17 3.90
C THR A 18 17.81 14.95 4.28
N ASN A 19 18.11 14.62 5.55
CA ASN A 19 19.47 14.38 5.99
C ASN A 19 20.09 13.11 5.35
N LEU A 20 19.28 12.05 5.11
CA LEU A 20 19.74 10.91 4.34
C LEU A 20 20.11 11.31 2.92
N LEU A 21 19.21 12.05 2.24
CA LEU A 21 19.39 12.39 0.83
C LEU A 21 20.51 13.40 0.57
N VAL A 22 20.78 14.31 1.52
CA VAL A 22 21.71 15.42 1.33
C VAL A 22 23.03 15.20 2.08
N GLU A 23 22.96 14.65 3.28
CA GLU A 23 24.08 14.55 4.24
C GLU A 23 24.55 13.11 4.45
N ASP A 24 23.96 12.15 3.73
CA ASP A 24 24.30 10.72 3.81
C ASP A 24 24.13 10.12 5.23
N VAL A 25 23.18 10.66 6.03
CA VAL A 25 22.86 10.10 7.35
C VAL A 25 22.30 8.68 7.18
N PRO A 26 22.80 7.67 7.92
CA PRO A 26 22.37 6.30 7.76
C PRO A 26 20.86 6.12 8.02
N LEU A 27 20.18 5.32 7.19
CA LEU A 27 18.73 5.09 7.29
C LEU A 27 18.33 4.57 8.66
N LYS A 28 19.13 3.71 9.30
CA LYS A 28 18.87 3.16 10.65
C LYS A 28 18.70 4.23 11.72
N ASP A 29 19.35 5.39 11.55
CA ASP A 29 19.32 6.48 12.51
C ASP A 29 18.09 7.39 12.31
N LEU A 30 17.31 7.15 11.25
CA LEU A 30 16.10 7.89 10.89
C LEU A 30 14.81 7.14 11.20
N VAL A 31 14.87 5.81 11.32
CA VAL A 31 13.67 4.97 11.54
C VAL A 31 13.14 5.20 12.95
N GLN A 32 11.91 5.63 13.06
CA GLN A 32 11.22 5.90 14.32
C GLN A 32 9.97 5.03 14.47
N PRO A 33 9.70 4.50 15.67
CA PRO A 33 8.44 3.81 15.93
C PRO A 33 7.28 4.81 15.88
N THR A 34 6.15 4.38 15.34
CA THR A 34 4.88 5.12 15.45
C THR A 34 4.15 4.71 16.74
N GLY A 35 2.97 5.28 16.99
CA GLY A 35 2.10 4.80 18.08
C GLY A 35 1.45 3.43 17.82
N MET A 36 1.60 2.90 16.58
CA MET A 36 0.98 1.66 16.15
C MET A 36 1.99 0.50 16.18
N PRO A 37 1.56 -0.70 16.62
CA PRO A 37 2.41 -1.89 16.61
C PRO A 37 2.90 -2.20 15.17
N ASN A 38 4.16 -2.60 15.05
CA ASN A 38 4.79 -3.01 13.79
C ASN A 38 4.80 -1.95 12.68
N LEU A 39 4.52 -0.69 13.00
CA LEU A 39 4.59 0.43 12.06
C LEU A 39 5.67 1.42 12.49
N PHE A 40 6.59 1.66 11.57
CA PHE A 40 7.71 2.59 11.74
C PHE A 40 7.64 3.65 10.65
N VAL A 41 8.26 4.78 10.86
CA VAL A 41 8.31 5.87 9.88
C VAL A 41 9.72 6.48 9.82
N VAL A 42 10.14 6.83 8.61
CA VAL A 42 11.21 7.80 8.39
C VAL A 42 10.54 9.15 8.18
N PRO A 43 10.68 10.08 9.11
CA PRO A 43 9.98 11.35 9.03
C PRO A 43 10.52 12.23 7.90
N SER A 44 9.66 13.06 7.35
CA SER A 44 10.03 14.12 6.42
C SER A 44 9.40 15.44 6.83
N ASP A 45 9.99 16.53 6.41
CA ASP A 45 9.55 17.89 6.66
C ASP A 45 9.50 18.74 5.39
N THR A 46 9.28 20.03 5.53
CA THR A 46 9.19 20.96 4.41
C THR A 46 10.51 21.16 3.67
N SER A 47 11.66 20.83 4.29
CA SER A 47 12.98 20.94 3.65
C SER A 47 13.13 19.98 2.47
N LEU A 48 12.38 18.86 2.48
CA LEU A 48 12.36 17.89 1.40
C LEU A 48 12.00 18.51 0.03
N ALA A 49 11.19 19.58 0.02
CA ALA A 49 10.85 20.30 -1.21
C ALA A 49 12.07 20.95 -1.90
N GLY A 50 13.10 21.29 -1.14
CA GLY A 50 14.35 21.88 -1.66
C GLY A 50 15.40 20.86 -2.11
N VAL A 51 15.23 19.59 -1.77
CA VAL A 51 16.21 18.52 -2.04
C VAL A 51 16.53 18.38 -3.52
N GLU A 52 15.54 18.52 -4.40
CA GLU A 52 15.76 18.40 -5.85
C GLU A 52 16.79 19.42 -6.37
N GLN A 53 16.77 20.64 -5.83
CA GLN A 53 17.74 21.67 -6.20
C GLN A 53 19.15 21.36 -5.68
N VAL A 54 19.25 20.88 -4.44
CA VAL A 54 20.51 20.50 -3.80
C VAL A 54 21.14 19.32 -4.56
N LEU A 55 20.36 18.33 -4.94
CA LEU A 55 20.83 17.15 -5.65
C LEU A 55 21.02 17.37 -7.18
N ALA A 56 20.68 18.54 -7.73
CA ALA A 56 20.67 18.76 -9.18
C ALA A 56 21.97 18.34 -9.87
N ASN A 57 23.12 18.57 -9.25
CA ASN A 57 24.47 18.29 -9.80
C ASN A 57 25.13 17.06 -9.15
N ARG A 58 24.47 16.34 -8.25
CA ARG A 58 25.03 15.17 -7.59
C ARG A 58 24.99 13.96 -8.53
N ILE A 59 26.14 13.32 -8.73
CA ILE A 59 26.25 12.06 -9.48
C ILE A 59 25.60 10.94 -8.64
N GLY A 60 24.79 10.07 -9.29
CA GLY A 60 24.11 8.98 -8.60
C GLY A 60 22.93 9.43 -7.73
N ARG A 61 22.45 10.67 -7.91
CA ARG A 61 21.34 11.22 -7.12
C ARG A 61 20.03 10.40 -7.18
N GLU A 62 19.86 9.58 -8.20
CA GLU A 62 18.70 8.72 -8.39
C GLU A 62 18.82 7.40 -7.61
N THR A 63 19.99 7.03 -7.08
CA THR A 63 20.26 5.75 -6.43
C THR A 63 20.44 5.83 -4.91
N ILE A 64 20.44 7.02 -4.34
CA ILE A 64 20.73 7.26 -2.92
C ILE A 64 19.86 6.40 -2.00
N LEU A 65 18.56 6.34 -2.27
CA LEU A 65 17.61 5.60 -1.44
C LEU A 65 17.83 4.09 -1.56
N ARG A 66 18.11 3.58 -2.75
CA ARG A 66 18.45 2.17 -2.96
C ARG A 66 19.74 1.80 -2.20
N GLU A 67 20.78 2.59 -2.35
CA GLU A 67 22.06 2.36 -1.66
C GLU A 67 21.89 2.38 -0.13
N ALA A 68 21.04 3.28 0.39
CA ALA A 68 20.72 3.33 1.82
C ALA A 68 19.97 2.06 2.28
N LEU A 69 19.07 1.50 1.47
CA LEU A 69 18.35 0.28 1.77
C LEU A 69 19.22 -0.98 1.65
N GLU A 70 20.19 -1.02 0.74
CA GLU A 70 21.11 -2.15 0.58
C GLU A 70 21.96 -2.39 1.85
N VAL A 71 22.33 -1.32 2.56
CA VAL A 71 23.08 -1.39 3.83
C VAL A 71 22.17 -1.53 5.06
N PHE A 72 20.90 -1.22 4.91
CA PHE A 72 19.91 -1.32 5.98
C PHE A 72 19.35 -2.74 6.05
N PRO A 73 19.28 -3.40 7.24
CA PRO A 73 18.84 -4.77 7.37
C PRO A 73 17.31 -4.94 7.23
N ALA A 74 16.68 -4.15 6.34
CA ALA A 74 15.23 -4.09 6.17
C ALA A 74 14.59 -5.48 5.99
N GLY A 75 15.14 -6.33 5.15
CA GLY A 75 14.59 -7.66 4.89
C GLY A 75 14.68 -8.66 6.05
N LYS A 76 15.24 -8.26 7.22
CA LYS A 76 15.26 -9.04 8.45
C LYS A 76 14.34 -8.48 9.53
N GLU A 77 13.96 -7.22 9.43
CA GLU A 77 13.21 -6.48 10.45
C GLU A 77 11.84 -6.01 9.96
N PHE A 78 11.67 -5.90 8.64
CA PHE A 78 10.45 -5.36 8.02
C PHE A 78 9.99 -6.25 6.87
N ASP A 79 8.71 -6.53 6.81
CA ASP A 79 8.08 -7.24 5.68
C ASP A 79 7.91 -6.32 4.47
N PHE A 80 7.68 -5.03 4.73
CA PHE A 80 7.44 -4.01 3.70
C PHE A 80 8.13 -2.69 4.01
N VAL A 81 8.58 -2.03 2.94
CA VAL A 81 8.98 -0.62 2.94
C VAL A 81 8.08 0.12 1.94
N LEU A 82 7.34 1.11 2.42
CA LEU A 82 6.40 1.90 1.62
C LEU A 82 6.94 3.30 1.39
N PHE A 83 6.98 3.74 0.13
CA PHE A 83 7.37 5.09 -0.24
C PHE A 83 6.13 5.93 -0.58
N ASP A 84 5.82 6.92 0.26
CA ASP A 84 4.82 7.96 -0.06
C ASP A 84 5.47 9.01 -0.96
N CYS A 85 5.19 8.94 -2.25
CA CYS A 85 5.84 9.75 -3.27
C CYS A 85 5.11 11.07 -3.52
N PRO A 86 5.85 12.18 -3.78
CA PRO A 86 5.23 13.42 -4.24
C PRO A 86 4.60 13.24 -5.64
N PRO A 87 3.63 14.08 -6.02
CA PRO A 87 3.00 14.00 -7.34
C PRO A 87 3.91 14.42 -8.50
N SER A 88 5.09 14.97 -8.20
CA SER A 88 6.10 15.34 -9.19
C SER A 88 6.90 14.11 -9.64
N LEU A 89 7.31 14.08 -10.92
CA LEU A 89 8.19 13.04 -11.47
C LEU A 89 9.66 13.49 -11.45
N GLY A 90 10.09 14.03 -10.31
CA GLY A 90 11.44 14.53 -10.08
C GLY A 90 12.39 13.49 -9.48
N VAL A 91 13.51 13.96 -8.91
CA VAL A 91 14.56 13.12 -8.30
C VAL A 91 14.03 12.29 -7.13
N LEU A 92 13.09 12.82 -6.35
CA LEU A 92 12.49 12.09 -5.23
C LEU A 92 11.71 10.86 -5.69
N SER A 93 10.83 11.04 -6.69
CA SER A 93 10.07 9.94 -7.29
C SER A 93 10.99 8.94 -8.00
N ALA A 94 12.06 9.43 -8.66
CA ALA A 94 13.05 8.55 -9.27
C ALA A 94 13.77 7.68 -8.21
N ASN A 95 14.17 8.24 -7.07
CA ASN A 95 14.77 7.47 -5.97
C ASN A 95 13.84 6.36 -5.48
N ALA A 96 12.57 6.66 -5.27
CA ALA A 96 11.60 5.67 -4.84
C ALA A 96 11.43 4.54 -5.88
N LEU A 97 11.28 4.89 -7.18
CA LEU A 97 11.15 3.90 -8.25
C LEU A 97 12.42 3.05 -8.43
N VAL A 98 13.59 3.63 -8.22
CA VAL A 98 14.88 2.91 -8.32
C VAL A 98 15.06 1.95 -7.16
N ALA A 99 14.52 2.26 -5.99
CA ALA A 99 14.65 1.47 -4.77
C ALA A 99 13.52 0.43 -4.59
N ALA A 100 12.38 0.57 -5.28
CA ALA A 100 11.21 -0.27 -5.09
C ALA A 100 11.24 -1.54 -5.94
N ASP A 101 10.57 -2.60 -5.46
CA ASP A 101 10.26 -3.80 -6.22
C ASP A 101 8.94 -3.65 -6.97
N PHE A 102 7.96 -2.99 -6.35
CA PHE A 102 6.60 -2.83 -6.87
C PHE A 102 6.13 -1.39 -6.85
N VAL A 103 5.32 -1.03 -7.85
CA VAL A 103 4.60 0.25 -7.91
C VAL A 103 3.10 -0.01 -7.85
N VAL A 104 2.43 0.62 -6.90
CA VAL A 104 0.97 0.77 -6.90
C VAL A 104 0.65 2.18 -7.39
N ILE A 105 -0.23 2.30 -8.37
CA ILE A 105 -0.60 3.58 -8.97
C ILE A 105 -2.02 3.93 -8.56
N PRO A 106 -2.22 4.77 -7.50
CA PRO A 106 -3.55 5.25 -7.16
C PRO A 106 -4.02 6.23 -8.24
N MET A 107 -5.24 6.02 -8.74
CA MET A 107 -5.81 6.84 -9.80
C MET A 107 -7.24 7.24 -9.47
N GLN A 108 -7.53 8.54 -9.52
CA GLN A 108 -8.89 9.03 -9.47
C GLN A 108 -9.59 8.72 -10.81
N ALA A 109 -10.87 8.31 -10.74
CA ALA A 109 -11.66 8.03 -11.93
C ALA A 109 -12.15 9.33 -12.59
N GLU A 110 -11.20 10.13 -13.05
CA GLU A 110 -11.42 11.40 -13.74
C GLU A 110 -10.69 11.37 -15.10
N TYR A 111 -11.27 12.00 -16.11
CA TYR A 111 -10.73 12.01 -17.46
C TYR A 111 -9.29 12.58 -17.57
N LEU A 112 -8.97 13.61 -16.76
CA LEU A 112 -7.64 14.22 -16.75
C LEU A 112 -6.55 13.30 -16.16
N SER A 113 -6.94 12.30 -15.37
CA SER A 113 -6.00 11.36 -14.75
C SER A 113 -5.30 10.48 -15.78
N LEU A 114 -5.94 10.19 -16.91
CA LEU A 114 -5.36 9.38 -17.99
C LEU A 114 -4.16 10.06 -18.68
N GLN A 115 -4.17 11.39 -18.82
CA GLN A 115 -3.05 12.13 -19.43
C GLN A 115 -1.80 12.11 -18.56
N GLY A 116 -1.97 12.25 -17.24
CA GLY A 116 -0.86 12.16 -16.28
C GLY A 116 -0.25 10.75 -16.23
N MET A 117 -1.08 9.73 -16.41
CA MET A 117 -0.69 8.33 -16.39
C MET A 117 0.31 7.97 -17.50
N ALA A 118 0.10 8.44 -18.74
CA ALA A 118 1.01 8.15 -19.83
C ALA A 118 2.45 8.58 -19.52
N LYS A 119 2.61 9.79 -18.96
CA LYS A 119 3.92 10.32 -18.57
C LYS A 119 4.55 9.52 -17.41
N LEU A 120 3.74 9.09 -16.45
CA LEU A 120 4.23 8.23 -15.35
C LEU A 120 4.74 6.89 -15.89
N LEU A 121 3.98 6.26 -16.79
CA LEU A 121 4.40 4.99 -17.43
C LEU A 121 5.69 5.14 -18.23
N GLU A 122 5.89 6.23 -18.96
CA GLU A 122 7.15 6.52 -19.66
C GLU A 122 8.33 6.60 -18.66
N VAL A 123 8.14 7.26 -17.51
CA VAL A 123 9.18 7.35 -16.48
C VAL A 123 9.46 5.98 -15.87
N ILE A 124 8.42 5.20 -15.54
CA ILE A 124 8.60 3.83 -15.01
C ILE A 124 9.38 2.97 -16.01
N GLN A 125 9.01 2.99 -17.29
CA GLN A 125 9.73 2.24 -18.35
C GLN A 125 11.18 2.68 -18.48
N LEU A 126 11.46 3.99 -18.35
CA LEU A 126 12.83 4.50 -18.38
C LEU A 126 13.63 3.99 -17.19
N VAL A 127 13.03 3.99 -15.97
CA VAL A 127 13.67 3.45 -14.76
C VAL A 127 13.92 1.96 -14.91
N GLN A 128 12.93 1.18 -15.36
CA GLN A 128 13.08 -0.27 -15.64
C GLN A 128 14.22 -0.55 -16.61
N LYS A 129 14.32 0.24 -17.66
CA LYS A 129 15.35 0.05 -18.69
C LYS A 129 16.76 0.41 -18.24
N ARG A 130 16.91 1.38 -17.33
CA ARG A 130 18.20 2.02 -17.06
C ARG A 130 18.72 1.80 -15.64
N LEU A 131 17.84 1.76 -14.66
CA LEU A 131 18.21 1.87 -13.25
C LEU A 131 17.71 0.71 -12.39
N ASN A 132 16.50 0.19 -12.65
CA ASN A 132 15.90 -0.89 -11.88
C ASN A 132 15.10 -1.84 -12.79
N PRO A 133 15.76 -2.83 -13.44
CA PRO A 133 15.08 -3.80 -14.32
C PRO A 133 14.08 -4.71 -13.60
N GLN A 134 14.15 -4.81 -12.27
CA GLN A 134 13.27 -5.67 -11.47
C GLN A 134 11.95 -4.97 -11.07
N LEU A 135 11.87 -3.64 -11.22
CA LEU A 135 10.68 -2.89 -10.87
C LEU A 135 9.46 -3.39 -11.64
N GLN A 136 8.38 -3.66 -10.92
CA GLN A 136 7.12 -4.12 -11.51
C GLN A 136 5.97 -3.17 -11.15
N ILE A 137 5.03 -2.98 -12.07
CA ILE A 137 3.76 -2.34 -11.75
C ILE A 137 2.86 -3.44 -11.18
N ALA A 138 2.58 -3.38 -9.87
CA ALA A 138 1.68 -4.32 -9.22
C ALA A 138 0.24 -4.10 -9.67
N CYS A 139 -0.23 -2.86 -9.57
CA CYS A 139 -1.57 -2.51 -10.03
C CYS A 139 -1.79 -1.01 -10.18
N VAL A 140 -2.86 -0.69 -10.90
CA VAL A 140 -3.55 0.62 -10.89
C VAL A 140 -4.74 0.49 -9.96
N LEU A 141 -4.78 1.30 -8.89
CA LEU A 141 -5.83 1.29 -7.87
C LEU A 141 -6.81 2.44 -8.09
N PRO A 142 -8.06 2.17 -8.50
CA PRO A 142 -9.08 3.20 -8.61
C PRO A 142 -9.47 3.75 -7.23
N CYS A 143 -9.32 5.06 -7.06
CA CYS A 143 -9.57 5.76 -5.81
C CYS A 143 -10.65 6.85 -5.96
N MET A 144 -11.24 7.26 -4.83
CA MET A 144 -12.22 8.36 -4.72
C MET A 144 -13.44 8.17 -5.63
N LEU A 145 -13.85 6.91 -5.83
CA LEU A 145 -15.01 6.59 -6.68
C LEU A 145 -16.31 7.05 -6.04
N ASP A 146 -17.11 7.79 -6.80
CA ASP A 146 -18.51 8.05 -6.47
C ASP A 146 -19.40 7.11 -7.27
N ALA A 147 -19.93 6.08 -6.59
CA ALA A 147 -20.80 5.07 -7.22
C ALA A 147 -22.12 5.64 -7.77
N ARG A 148 -22.45 6.91 -7.47
CA ARG A 148 -23.70 7.56 -7.92
C ARG A 148 -23.57 8.20 -9.29
N THR A 149 -22.36 8.30 -9.84
CA THR A 149 -22.13 8.98 -11.12
C THR A 149 -21.88 7.99 -12.25
N ASN A 150 -22.59 8.18 -13.37
CA ASN A 150 -22.36 7.42 -14.62
C ASN A 150 -20.94 7.69 -15.18
N LEU A 151 -20.41 8.87 -14.96
CA LEU A 151 -19.07 9.26 -15.40
C LEU A 151 -17.99 8.32 -14.83
N SER A 152 -18.08 7.97 -13.56
CA SER A 152 -17.12 7.02 -12.96
C SER A 152 -17.15 5.66 -13.62
N THR A 153 -18.29 5.22 -14.13
CA THR A 153 -18.45 3.93 -14.82
C THR A 153 -17.83 3.96 -16.22
N GLU A 154 -17.98 5.05 -16.96
CA GLU A 154 -17.39 5.22 -18.29
C GLU A 154 -15.86 5.32 -18.21
N VAL A 155 -15.36 6.15 -17.30
CA VAL A 155 -13.92 6.29 -17.06
C VAL A 155 -13.30 4.96 -16.63
N LEU A 156 -13.96 4.19 -15.76
CA LEU A 156 -13.47 2.86 -15.36
C LEU A 156 -13.39 1.88 -16.53
N ARG A 157 -14.31 1.94 -17.51
CA ARG A 157 -14.22 1.12 -18.72
C ARG A 157 -13.03 1.51 -19.61
N GLU A 158 -12.76 2.80 -19.74
CA GLU A 158 -11.58 3.27 -20.47
C GLU A 158 -10.28 2.85 -19.77
N ILE A 159 -10.24 2.94 -18.43
CA ILE A 159 -9.11 2.48 -17.62
C ILE A 159 -8.91 0.99 -17.81
N ASP A 160 -9.98 0.20 -17.72
CA ASP A 160 -9.93 -1.25 -17.92
C ASP A 160 -9.45 -1.62 -19.33
N ALA A 161 -9.92 -0.91 -20.34
CA ALA A 161 -9.46 -1.11 -21.72
C ALA A 161 -7.96 -0.83 -21.92
N HIS A 162 -7.37 0.11 -21.15
CA HIS A 162 -5.96 0.46 -21.24
C HIS A 162 -5.05 -0.38 -20.35
N PHE A 163 -5.50 -0.73 -19.16
CA PHE A 163 -4.68 -1.39 -18.13
C PHE A 163 -4.99 -2.87 -17.95
N GLY A 164 -6.20 -3.32 -18.34
CA GLY A 164 -6.58 -4.73 -18.30
C GLY A 164 -6.27 -5.42 -16.97
N SER A 165 -5.38 -6.41 -17.00
CA SER A 165 -4.99 -7.18 -15.82
C SER A 165 -4.24 -6.38 -14.73
N LEU A 166 -3.76 -5.18 -15.04
CA LEU A 166 -3.11 -4.29 -14.05
C LEU A 166 -4.14 -3.51 -13.23
N LEU A 167 -5.41 -3.48 -13.63
CA LEU A 167 -6.44 -2.80 -12.85
C LEU A 167 -6.81 -3.63 -11.63
N ALA A 168 -6.64 -3.07 -10.43
CA ALA A 168 -7.09 -3.71 -9.20
C ALA A 168 -8.61 -3.95 -9.23
N LYS A 169 -9.06 -5.09 -8.73
CA LYS A 169 -10.49 -5.42 -8.59
C LYS A 169 -11.12 -4.57 -7.48
N THR A 170 -10.36 -4.38 -6.41
CA THR A 170 -10.76 -3.51 -5.29
C THR A 170 -10.74 -2.05 -5.74
N ARG A 171 -11.67 -1.29 -5.20
CA ARG A 171 -11.88 0.13 -5.52
C ARG A 171 -12.06 0.90 -4.24
N ILE A 172 -11.32 1.99 -4.07
CA ILE A 172 -11.44 2.84 -2.90
C ILE A 172 -12.54 3.89 -3.15
N ARG A 173 -13.65 3.75 -2.44
CA ARG A 173 -14.78 4.67 -2.55
C ARG A 173 -14.47 6.01 -1.90
N ASN A 174 -15.09 7.06 -2.39
CA ASN A 174 -15.05 8.35 -1.71
C ASN A 174 -15.67 8.20 -0.31
N ASN A 175 -14.91 8.55 0.73
CA ASN A 175 -15.30 8.37 2.11
C ASN A 175 -14.78 9.50 2.98
N VAL A 176 -15.68 10.25 3.61
CA VAL A 176 -15.36 11.39 4.47
C VAL A 176 -14.49 10.97 5.66
N LYS A 177 -14.66 9.75 6.18
CA LYS A 177 -13.88 9.23 7.31
C LYS A 177 -12.39 9.06 6.96
N LEU A 178 -12.07 8.74 5.70
CA LEU A 178 -10.68 8.74 5.21
C LEU A 178 -10.06 10.15 5.22
N ALA A 179 -10.84 11.16 4.89
CA ALA A 179 -10.38 12.55 4.93
C ALA A 179 -10.26 13.11 6.36
N GLU A 180 -11.08 12.62 7.29
CA GLU A 180 -11.07 13.04 8.70
C GLU A 180 -9.92 12.41 9.49
N ALA A 181 -9.63 11.12 9.29
CA ALA A 181 -8.67 10.33 10.07
C ALA A 181 -7.31 11.03 10.28
N PRO A 182 -6.70 11.65 9.25
CA PRO A 182 -5.42 12.37 9.40
C PRO A 182 -5.47 13.55 10.38
N SER A 183 -6.63 14.22 10.50
CA SER A 183 -6.81 15.34 11.44
C SER A 183 -6.73 14.90 12.91
N PHE A 184 -6.93 13.62 13.16
CA PHE A 184 -6.85 12.98 14.48
C PHE A 184 -5.52 12.24 14.71
N GLY A 185 -4.59 12.27 13.75
CA GLY A 185 -3.35 11.50 13.81
C GLY A 185 -3.59 9.98 13.88
N ARG A 186 -4.68 9.48 13.27
CA ARG A 186 -5.12 8.08 13.32
C ARG A 186 -5.24 7.49 11.94
N THR A 187 -5.03 6.19 11.85
CA THR A 187 -5.41 5.44 10.66
C THR A 187 -6.92 5.33 10.54
N ILE A 188 -7.41 4.98 9.35
CA ILE A 188 -8.83 4.70 9.15
C ILE A 188 -9.32 3.53 10.01
N PHE A 189 -8.45 2.56 10.27
CA PHE A 189 -8.76 1.38 11.10
C PHE A 189 -8.95 1.73 12.57
N GLU A 190 -8.26 2.77 13.06
CA GLU A 190 -8.43 3.29 14.43
C GLU A 190 -9.57 4.32 14.52
N HIS A 191 -9.72 5.15 13.46
CA HIS A 191 -10.68 6.26 13.46
C HIS A 191 -12.12 5.79 13.19
N ALA A 192 -12.28 4.89 12.22
CA ALA A 192 -13.60 4.43 11.77
C ALA A 192 -13.50 2.99 11.19
N PRO A 193 -13.27 1.95 12.02
CA PRO A 193 -13.02 0.58 11.56
C PRO A 193 -14.17 -0.01 10.75
N ASP A 194 -15.41 0.37 11.04
CA ASP A 194 -16.61 -0.12 10.33
C ASP A 194 -16.94 0.67 9.05
N SER A 195 -16.13 1.67 8.70
CA SER A 195 -16.38 2.50 7.52
C SER A 195 -16.11 1.74 6.22
N ASN A 196 -16.74 2.21 5.14
CA ASN A 196 -16.42 1.70 3.81
C ASN A 196 -14.94 1.91 3.45
N GLY A 197 -14.34 3.01 3.93
CA GLY A 197 -12.92 3.27 3.70
C GLY A 197 -12.02 2.22 4.33
N ALA A 198 -12.30 1.80 5.58
CA ALA A 198 -11.54 0.74 6.24
C ALA A 198 -11.68 -0.59 5.48
N ARG A 199 -12.92 -0.99 5.14
CA ARG A 199 -13.19 -2.23 4.39
C ARG A 199 -12.54 -2.25 3.01
N ASP A 200 -12.56 -1.11 2.29
CA ASP A 200 -11.96 -1.02 0.96
C ASP A 200 -10.43 -1.17 1.03
N TYR A 201 -9.76 -0.55 2.01
CA TYR A 201 -8.32 -0.69 2.20
C TYR A 201 -7.92 -2.08 2.71
N GLU A 202 -8.72 -2.70 3.57
CA GLU A 202 -8.51 -4.08 4.02
C GLU A 202 -8.58 -5.06 2.84
N ALA A 203 -9.64 -4.93 2.02
CA ALA A 203 -9.81 -5.74 0.80
C ALA A 203 -8.65 -5.51 -0.19
N PHE A 204 -8.20 -4.26 -0.35
CA PHE A 204 -7.06 -3.96 -1.19
C PHE A 204 -5.76 -4.56 -0.65
N GLY A 205 -5.54 -4.52 0.66
CA GLY A 205 -4.38 -5.15 1.29
C GLY A 205 -4.29 -6.65 0.98
N ALA A 206 -5.41 -7.37 1.12
CA ALA A 206 -5.49 -8.79 0.79
C ALA A 206 -5.26 -9.04 -0.71
N GLU A 207 -5.85 -8.23 -1.59
CA GLU A 207 -5.64 -8.33 -3.03
C GLU A 207 -4.18 -8.06 -3.42
N PHE A 208 -3.55 -7.03 -2.84
CA PHE A 208 -2.16 -6.69 -3.09
C PHE A 208 -1.21 -7.82 -2.67
N LEU A 209 -1.40 -8.40 -1.48
CA LEU A 209 -0.60 -9.54 -1.02
C LEU A 209 -0.70 -10.73 -1.97
N ALA A 210 -1.90 -11.00 -2.49
CA ALA A 210 -2.10 -12.04 -3.51
C ALA A 210 -1.37 -11.72 -4.82
N MET A 211 -1.39 -10.46 -5.27
CA MET A 211 -0.72 -10.04 -6.50
C MET A 211 0.80 -10.21 -6.45
N ILE A 212 1.41 -9.97 -5.28
CA ILE A 212 2.85 -10.11 -5.09
C ILE A 212 3.29 -11.51 -4.62
N GLY A 213 2.34 -12.46 -4.54
CA GLY A 213 2.64 -13.85 -4.17
C GLY A 213 2.87 -14.09 -2.68
N MET A 214 2.36 -13.23 -1.81
CA MET A 214 2.48 -13.34 -0.34
C MET A 214 1.16 -13.71 0.35
N ALA A 215 0.13 -14.14 -0.39
CA ALA A 215 -1.20 -14.42 0.17
C ALA A 215 -1.27 -15.69 1.06
N ASP A 216 -0.33 -16.61 0.97
CA ASP A 216 -0.46 -17.97 1.54
C ASP A 216 0.24 -18.17 2.89
N ALA A 217 0.82 -17.12 3.49
CA ALA A 217 1.57 -17.29 4.74
C ALA A 217 0.69 -17.39 6.01
N ASN A 218 -0.63 -17.08 5.94
CA ASN A 218 -1.52 -17.07 7.12
C ASN A 218 -2.87 -17.76 6.95
N GLY A 219 -3.09 -18.56 5.90
CA GLY A 219 -4.38 -19.13 5.55
C GLY A 219 -4.68 -20.56 6.04
N ASP A 220 -3.74 -21.27 6.69
CA ASP A 220 -3.90 -22.73 6.92
C ASP A 220 -3.88 -23.14 8.40
N SER A 221 -4.68 -22.48 9.25
CA SER A 221 -4.89 -22.93 10.62
C SER A 221 -6.33 -22.91 11.11
N ALA A 222 -7.32 -22.89 10.22
CA ALA A 222 -8.73 -23.01 10.65
C ALA A 222 -9.57 -23.69 9.57
N SER A 223 -9.42 -25.01 9.39
CA SER A 223 -10.55 -25.91 9.02
C SER A 223 -10.04 -27.26 8.53
N SER A 224 -9.99 -28.26 9.38
CA SER A 224 -10.35 -29.63 9.04
C SER A 224 -10.31 -30.53 10.27
N GLU A 225 -11.33 -30.46 11.11
CA GLU A 225 -11.79 -31.66 11.80
C GLU A 225 -13.00 -32.17 11.04
N PRO A 226 -12.97 -33.34 10.42
CA PRO A 226 -14.19 -33.98 9.93
C PRO A 226 -14.91 -34.56 11.16
N ALA A 227 -16.11 -34.06 11.40
CA ALA A 227 -17.06 -34.69 12.32
C ALA A 227 -17.26 -36.15 11.90
N SER A 228 -16.80 -37.06 12.71
CA SER A 228 -17.12 -38.48 12.63
C SER A 228 -18.63 -38.63 12.93
N SER A 229 -19.40 -38.87 11.89
CA SER A 229 -20.78 -39.35 12.02
C SER A 229 -20.75 -40.79 12.49
N GLU A 230 -21.08 -41.03 13.75
CA GLU A 230 -21.52 -42.33 14.23
C GLU A 230 -22.86 -42.73 13.55
N PRO A 231 -23.04 -43.95 13.14
CA PRO A 231 -24.29 -44.39 12.55
C PRO A 231 -25.35 -44.59 13.65
N ASP A 232 -26.51 -43.97 13.46
CA ASP A 232 -27.69 -44.10 14.29
C ASP A 232 -28.16 -45.56 14.31
N GLU A 233 -28.18 -46.14 15.53
CA GLU A 233 -28.73 -47.44 15.85
C GLU A 233 -30.26 -47.35 15.95
N PRO A 234 -31.08 -48.20 15.29
CA PRO A 234 -32.54 -48.11 15.32
C PRO A 234 -33.09 -48.54 16.66
N PRO A 235 -34.17 -47.93 17.19
CA PRO A 235 -34.75 -48.29 18.49
C PRO A 235 -35.45 -49.66 18.42
N PRO A 236 -35.41 -50.40 19.57
CA PRO A 236 -35.98 -51.75 19.63
C PRO A 236 -37.51 -51.73 19.56
N ALA A 237 -38.03 -52.74 18.84
CA ALA A 237 -39.45 -52.97 18.65
C ALA A 237 -40.20 -53.21 19.94
N ALA A 238 -41.29 -52.46 20.16
CA ALA A 238 -42.22 -52.69 21.26
C ALA A 238 -43.06 -53.96 20.97
N GLU A 239 -42.96 -54.93 21.89
CA GLU A 239 -43.81 -56.13 21.89
C GLU A 239 -45.25 -55.74 22.21
N ALA A 240 -46.18 -56.22 21.37
CA ALA A 240 -47.60 -56.19 21.64
C ALA A 240 -47.98 -57.31 22.61
N GLY A 241 -48.33 -56.93 23.82
CA GLY A 241 -48.98 -57.81 24.79
C GLY A 241 -50.47 -57.78 24.61
N ALA A 242 -51.04 -58.91 24.14
CA ALA A 242 -52.46 -59.19 24.18
C ALA A 242 -52.85 -59.63 25.60
N SER A 243 -53.99 -59.18 26.10
CA SER A 243 -54.91 -59.97 26.90
C SER A 243 -56.20 -59.24 27.25
N ALA A 244 -57.27 -59.90 26.93
CA ALA A 244 -58.59 -60.04 27.52
C ALA A 244 -59.51 -58.83 27.59
#